data_7a0d54146512c3aa3a1d907390a969d2
#
_entry.id   7a0d54146512c3aa3a1d907390a969d2
#
_cell.length_a   1.000
_cell.length_b   1.000
_cell.length_c   1.000
_cell.angle_alpha   90.00
_cell.angle_beta   90.00
_cell.angle_gamma   90.00
#
_symmetry.space_group_name_H-M   'P 1'
#
loop_
_entity.id
_entity.type
_entity.pdbx_description
1 polymer ?
#
loop_
_entity_poly.entity_id
_entity_poly.type
_entity_poly.pdbx_seq_one_letter_code
_entity_poly.pdbx_strand_id
1 'polypeptide(L)'
;MDGSWLSSEAIEVSKTRLNRTGYFETVDVTTENVGATDDTVSVNTKVKERPTGSISGGIGIGTDSGLTIQASISQNNLFGWGTRANITSYENDYRKHMEIGYTDPYFTVDNVSLGGRLYLDKYDGDDDEDVVDYTNHTCGATFNLGYPISETWFVNYNLGIEKSKIKNNGTRFEQSDVFFNMYSKDPTRSVNFLDYKLGFDITHNSLDKGVFPTSGNKQTVSLTATTPNSDMHYYKATAETYHYFPIDLYHEYVFTVRGRIGYGNGYRSKNGVREILPFFDNFSLGGSEWMRGFSRNSIGPRALYKYPIIDAYYESSTSVGGNAFWTATAEFVIPTPLVAEAYKSSVRSAVFFDAGALWDTRSKMYTVDYSDPGKYRTSVGFALTWMSPMGPLSFNIAKAIKKYDGDDTQQFNFNIGSSF
;
A
#
# COMPACT_ATOMS: atom_id res chain seq x y z
N MET A 1 -11.70 37.40 3.56
CA MET A 1 -11.76 37.96 4.92
C MET A 1 -12.61 39.20 4.84
N ASP A 2 -13.48 39.41 5.80
CA ASP A 2 -14.32 40.61 5.82
C ASP A 2 -13.43 41.85 5.88
N GLY A 3 -13.76 42.86 5.08
CA GLY A 3 -13.00 44.10 4.98
C GLY A 3 -11.73 44.08 4.11
N SER A 4 -11.50 42.98 3.37
CA SER A 4 -10.41 42.91 2.39
C SER A 4 -10.87 43.32 0.98
N TRP A 5 -9.92 43.64 0.10
CA TRP A 5 -10.21 43.93 -1.30
C TRP A 5 -10.81 42.69 -1.99
N LEU A 6 -11.86 42.89 -2.81
CA LEU A 6 -12.46 41.85 -3.62
C LEU A 6 -11.47 41.35 -4.67
N SER A 7 -11.27 40.03 -4.73
CA SER A 7 -10.47 39.37 -5.75
C SER A 7 -11.30 38.29 -6.44
N SER A 8 -11.50 38.44 -7.74
CA SER A 8 -12.21 37.46 -8.55
C SER A 8 -11.47 36.11 -8.56
N GLU A 9 -10.13 36.15 -8.53
CA GLU A 9 -9.31 34.95 -8.44
C GLU A 9 -9.53 34.20 -7.09
N ALA A 10 -9.60 34.96 -5.97
CA ALA A 10 -9.87 34.37 -4.66
C ALA A 10 -11.27 33.73 -4.58
N ILE A 11 -12.27 34.30 -5.28
CA ILE A 11 -13.62 33.74 -5.38
C ILE A 11 -13.58 32.41 -6.16
N GLU A 12 -12.93 32.38 -7.32
CA GLU A 12 -12.82 31.15 -8.14
C GLU A 12 -12.03 30.05 -7.41
N VAL A 13 -10.96 30.41 -6.71
CA VAL A 13 -10.21 29.46 -5.87
C VAL A 13 -11.11 28.92 -4.75
N SER A 14 -11.89 29.77 -4.10
CA SER A 14 -12.82 29.36 -3.03
C SER A 14 -13.92 28.43 -3.55
N LYS A 15 -14.50 28.76 -4.71
CA LYS A 15 -15.50 27.92 -5.40
C LYS A 15 -14.91 26.56 -5.77
N THR A 16 -13.70 26.56 -6.31
CA THR A 16 -12.97 25.32 -6.66
C THR A 16 -12.68 24.48 -5.42
N ARG A 17 -12.26 25.08 -4.32
CA ARG A 17 -12.02 24.40 -3.05
C ARG A 17 -13.30 23.77 -2.50
N LEU A 18 -14.41 24.52 -2.48
CA LEU A 18 -15.72 24.00 -2.05
C LEU A 18 -16.19 22.82 -2.92
N ASN A 19 -16.06 22.90 -4.24
CA ASN A 19 -16.39 21.81 -5.14
C ASN A 19 -15.50 20.56 -4.89
N ARG A 20 -14.20 20.78 -4.60
CA ARG A 20 -13.28 19.67 -4.30
C ARG A 20 -13.56 18.95 -2.99
N THR A 21 -14.27 19.57 -2.03
CA THR A 21 -14.69 18.87 -0.80
C THR A 21 -15.60 17.70 -1.08
N GLY A 22 -16.36 17.77 -2.17
CA GLY A 22 -17.34 16.77 -2.54
C GLY A 22 -18.59 16.75 -1.67
N TYR A 23 -18.85 17.79 -0.87
CA TYR A 23 -20.01 17.89 0.01
C TYR A 23 -21.25 18.49 -0.66
N PHE A 24 -21.03 19.18 -1.78
CA PHE A 24 -22.05 19.95 -2.47
C PHE A 24 -22.30 19.43 -3.90
N GLU A 25 -23.54 19.45 -4.30
CA GLU A 25 -23.97 19.18 -5.68
C GLU A 25 -23.72 20.41 -6.57
N THR A 26 -24.04 21.60 -6.03
CA THR A 26 -23.81 22.88 -6.68
C THR A 26 -23.24 23.89 -5.69
N VAL A 27 -22.32 24.73 -6.17
CA VAL A 27 -21.74 25.86 -5.44
C VAL A 27 -21.85 27.09 -6.34
N ASP A 28 -22.72 28.02 -5.97
CA ASP A 28 -22.91 29.30 -6.66
C ASP A 28 -22.41 30.42 -5.76
N VAL A 29 -21.53 31.23 -6.30
CA VAL A 29 -20.98 32.40 -5.62
C VAL A 29 -21.42 33.65 -6.39
N THR A 30 -22.16 34.53 -5.71
CA THR A 30 -22.66 35.79 -6.28
C THR A 30 -22.12 36.95 -5.46
N THR A 31 -21.89 38.07 -6.14
CA THR A 31 -21.50 39.35 -5.50
C THR A 31 -22.61 40.36 -5.63
N GLU A 32 -22.97 41.01 -4.55
CA GLU A 32 -24.01 42.03 -4.52
C GLU A 32 -23.47 43.30 -3.88
N ASN A 33 -23.75 44.49 -4.43
CA ASN A 33 -23.36 45.75 -3.82
C ASN A 33 -24.17 46.00 -2.54
N VAL A 34 -23.47 46.38 -1.46
CA VAL A 34 -24.10 46.63 -0.17
C VAL A 34 -24.02 48.13 0.17
N GLY A 35 -25.20 48.74 0.35
CA GLY A 35 -25.32 50.13 0.75
C GLY A 35 -25.46 51.11 -0.39
N ALA A 36 -25.38 52.41 -0.06
CA ALA A 36 -25.54 53.53 -1.00
C ALA A 36 -24.23 53.91 -1.71
N THR A 37 -23.11 53.23 -1.39
CA THR A 37 -21.80 53.45 -1.97
C THR A 37 -21.36 52.22 -2.75
N ASP A 38 -20.80 52.43 -3.95
CA ASP A 38 -20.39 51.36 -4.88
C ASP A 38 -19.05 50.67 -4.47
N ASP A 39 -18.53 50.96 -3.29
CA ASP A 39 -17.22 50.52 -2.82
C ASP A 39 -17.25 49.31 -1.87
N THR A 40 -18.44 48.82 -1.53
CA THR A 40 -18.61 47.62 -0.69
C THR A 40 -19.48 46.57 -1.33
N VAL A 41 -19.01 45.29 -1.36
CA VAL A 41 -19.74 44.14 -1.91
C VAL A 41 -19.89 43.07 -0.87
N SER A 42 -21.04 42.40 -0.89
CA SER A 42 -21.27 41.16 -0.18
C SER A 42 -21.01 39.97 -1.12
N VAL A 43 -20.27 39.00 -0.64
CA VAL A 43 -20.07 37.74 -1.36
C VAL A 43 -20.99 36.68 -0.78
N ASN A 44 -22.02 36.32 -1.51
CA ASN A 44 -23.02 35.34 -1.11
C ASN A 44 -22.67 33.97 -1.73
N THR A 45 -22.49 32.97 -0.88
CA THR A 45 -22.25 31.59 -1.35
C THR A 45 -23.51 30.77 -1.10
N LYS A 46 -24.13 30.30 -2.20
CA LYS A 46 -25.28 29.41 -2.16
C LYS A 46 -24.82 27.99 -2.53
N VAL A 47 -25.08 27.06 -1.63
CA VAL A 47 -24.70 25.66 -1.82
C VAL A 47 -25.93 24.75 -1.77
N LYS A 48 -25.88 23.65 -2.54
CA LYS A 48 -26.80 22.54 -2.43
C LYS A 48 -26.03 21.32 -1.96
N GLU A 49 -26.36 20.82 -0.79
CA GLU A 49 -25.72 19.63 -0.23
C GLU A 49 -26.09 18.36 -0.98
N ARG A 50 -25.18 17.40 -1.01
CA ARG A 50 -25.43 16.05 -1.52
C ARG A 50 -25.25 15.01 -0.42
N PRO A 51 -25.83 13.80 -0.55
CA PRO A 51 -25.51 12.69 0.33
C PRO A 51 -24.02 12.39 0.30
N THR A 52 -23.39 12.41 1.48
CA THR A 52 -21.95 12.22 1.65
C THR A 52 -21.59 10.84 2.25
N GLY A 53 -22.62 10.05 2.56
CA GLY A 53 -22.49 8.67 3.01
C GLY A 53 -22.49 7.68 1.86
N SER A 54 -21.70 6.62 1.97
CA SER A 54 -21.74 5.50 1.05
C SER A 54 -21.60 4.18 1.81
N ILE A 55 -22.33 3.18 1.34
CA ILE A 55 -22.19 1.80 1.78
C ILE A 55 -21.82 1.01 0.53
N SER A 56 -20.73 0.29 0.60
CA SER A 56 -20.27 -0.58 -0.48
C SER A 56 -19.99 -1.96 0.04
N GLY A 57 -20.28 -2.95 -0.77
CA GLY A 57 -19.90 -4.35 -0.56
C GLY A 57 -19.43 -4.92 -1.89
N GLY A 58 -18.50 -5.81 -1.85
CA GLY A 58 -17.93 -6.41 -3.06
C GLY A 58 -17.38 -7.80 -2.80
N ILE A 59 -17.34 -8.56 -3.88
CA ILE A 59 -16.67 -9.86 -3.93
C ILE A 59 -15.61 -9.72 -5.02
N GLY A 60 -14.38 -10.07 -4.68
CA GLY A 60 -13.26 -10.14 -5.61
C GLY A 60 -12.73 -11.55 -5.72
N ILE A 61 -12.08 -11.86 -6.81
CA ILE A 61 -11.34 -13.09 -6.98
C ILE A 61 -10.06 -12.80 -7.75
N GLY A 62 -8.96 -13.31 -7.26
CA GLY A 62 -7.65 -13.11 -7.86
C GLY A 62 -6.74 -14.31 -7.67
N THR A 63 -5.76 -14.42 -8.55
CA THR A 63 -4.75 -15.49 -8.47
C THR A 63 -3.87 -15.40 -7.23
N ASP A 64 -3.65 -14.18 -6.73
CA ASP A 64 -2.78 -13.94 -5.55
C ASP A 64 -3.55 -13.93 -4.22
N SER A 65 -4.85 -13.58 -4.24
CA SER A 65 -5.64 -13.36 -3.02
C SER A 65 -6.75 -14.37 -2.78
N GLY A 66 -7.01 -15.24 -3.77
CA GLY A 66 -8.16 -16.12 -3.72
C GLY A 66 -9.48 -15.36 -3.76
N LEU A 67 -10.50 -15.88 -3.13
CA LEU A 67 -11.79 -15.23 -2.96
C LEU A 67 -11.69 -14.16 -1.87
N THR A 68 -12.05 -12.93 -2.19
CA THR A 68 -12.06 -11.81 -1.25
C THR A 68 -13.48 -11.27 -1.11
N ILE A 69 -13.95 -11.15 0.12
CA ILE A 69 -15.20 -10.48 0.45
C ILE A 69 -14.88 -9.21 1.20
N GLN A 70 -15.46 -8.09 0.79
CA GLN A 70 -15.26 -6.81 1.44
C GLN A 70 -16.56 -6.08 1.68
N ALA A 71 -16.58 -5.27 2.73
CA ALA A 71 -17.64 -4.32 3.01
C ALA A 71 -17.03 -3.03 3.55
N SER A 72 -17.56 -1.90 3.12
CA SER A 72 -17.19 -0.62 3.70
C SER A 72 -18.38 0.31 3.86
N ILE A 73 -18.35 1.08 4.94
CA ILE A 73 -19.28 2.17 5.22
C ILE A 73 -18.41 3.41 5.37
N SER A 74 -18.67 4.44 4.62
CA SER A 74 -17.98 5.71 4.76
C SER A 74 -18.96 6.87 4.80
N GLN A 75 -18.68 7.82 5.67
CA GLN A 75 -19.39 9.07 5.81
C GLN A 75 -18.39 10.22 5.69
N ASN A 76 -18.44 10.95 4.61
CA ASN A 76 -17.76 12.22 4.47
C ASN A 76 -18.68 13.32 5.01
N ASN A 77 -18.14 14.33 5.69
CA ASN A 77 -18.90 15.37 6.36
C ASN A 77 -19.81 14.83 7.49
N LEU A 78 -19.22 14.04 8.39
CA LEU A 78 -19.91 13.48 9.56
C LEU A 78 -20.51 14.59 10.41
N PHE A 79 -21.82 14.53 10.65
CA PHE A 79 -22.60 15.54 11.38
C PHE A 79 -22.48 16.99 10.87
N GLY A 80 -22.03 17.18 9.63
CA GLY A 80 -21.81 18.51 9.06
C GLY A 80 -20.50 19.20 9.46
N TRP A 81 -19.59 18.49 10.12
CA TRP A 81 -18.32 19.02 10.64
C TRP A 81 -17.17 18.98 9.63
N GLY A 82 -17.41 18.49 8.43
CA GLY A 82 -16.33 18.33 7.44
C GLY A 82 -15.41 17.13 7.70
N THR A 83 -15.68 16.36 8.75
CA THR A 83 -14.87 15.21 9.15
C THR A 83 -15.32 13.93 8.44
N ARG A 84 -14.44 12.94 8.36
CA ARG A 84 -14.69 11.66 7.70
C ARG A 84 -14.65 10.53 8.72
N ALA A 85 -15.60 9.61 8.60
CA ALA A 85 -15.55 8.33 9.32
C ALA A 85 -15.70 7.19 8.32
N ASN A 86 -14.96 6.11 8.54
CA ASN A 86 -15.05 4.91 7.74
C ASN A 86 -14.99 3.66 8.61
N ILE A 87 -15.70 2.64 8.19
CA ILE A 87 -15.59 1.27 8.69
C ILE A 87 -15.31 0.41 7.47
N THR A 88 -14.23 -0.35 7.50
CA THR A 88 -13.85 -1.25 6.41
C THR A 88 -13.59 -2.63 6.98
N SER A 89 -14.08 -3.65 6.31
CA SER A 89 -13.79 -5.04 6.63
C SER A 89 -13.54 -5.80 5.34
N TYR A 90 -12.52 -6.63 5.33
CA TYR A 90 -12.31 -7.59 4.27
C TYR A 90 -11.81 -8.92 4.82
N GLU A 91 -12.15 -9.98 4.11
CA GLU A 91 -11.75 -11.36 4.41
C GLU A 91 -11.39 -12.05 3.10
N ASN A 92 -10.26 -12.70 3.09
CA ASN A 92 -9.84 -13.63 2.04
C ASN A 92 -9.37 -14.95 2.68
N ASP A 93 -8.83 -15.86 1.88
CA ASP A 93 -8.48 -17.23 2.32
C ASP A 93 -7.53 -17.22 3.53
N TYR A 94 -6.61 -16.28 3.62
CA TYR A 94 -5.56 -16.25 4.66
C TYR A 94 -5.61 -15.03 5.58
N ARG A 95 -6.44 -14.01 5.30
CA ARG A 95 -6.45 -12.77 6.09
C ARG A 95 -7.86 -12.25 6.36
N LYS A 96 -8.08 -11.81 7.61
CA LYS A 96 -9.28 -11.09 8.03
C LYS A 96 -8.87 -9.75 8.62
N HIS A 97 -9.42 -8.68 8.06
CA HIS A 97 -9.12 -7.32 8.50
C HIS A 97 -10.39 -6.54 8.80
N MET A 98 -10.38 -5.77 9.86
CA MET A 98 -11.43 -4.81 10.22
C MET A 98 -10.79 -3.53 10.72
N GLU A 99 -11.25 -2.40 10.20
CA GLU A 99 -10.76 -1.08 10.56
C GLU A 99 -11.91 -0.10 10.78
N ILE A 100 -11.77 0.76 11.79
CA ILE A 100 -12.61 1.93 12.02
C ILE A 100 -11.70 3.15 12.03
N GLY A 101 -11.94 4.07 11.09
CA GLY A 101 -11.17 5.28 10.92
C GLY A 101 -12.00 6.54 11.13
N TYR A 102 -11.34 7.58 11.63
CA TYR A 102 -11.87 8.93 11.73
C TYR A 102 -10.79 9.91 11.33
N THR A 103 -11.13 10.91 10.52
CA THR A 103 -10.19 11.94 10.05
C THR A 103 -10.88 13.29 9.94
N ASP A 104 -10.26 14.29 10.51
CA ASP A 104 -10.54 15.71 10.22
C ASP A 104 -9.52 16.19 9.17
N PRO A 105 -9.92 16.37 7.91
CA PRO A 105 -9.01 16.82 6.85
C PRO A 105 -8.65 18.30 6.92
N TYR A 106 -9.36 19.07 7.73
CA TYR A 106 -9.23 20.53 7.88
C TYR A 106 -9.07 20.94 9.34
N PHE A 107 -8.34 20.15 10.12
CA PHE A 107 -8.10 20.40 11.56
C PHE A 107 -7.53 21.79 11.82
N THR A 108 -6.76 22.33 10.88
CA THR A 108 -6.32 23.72 10.87
C THR A 108 -6.70 24.44 9.57
N VAL A 109 -6.66 25.75 9.57
CA VAL A 109 -6.92 26.61 8.40
C VAL A 109 -5.92 26.37 7.26
N ASP A 110 -4.74 25.85 7.56
CA ASP A 110 -3.68 25.52 6.60
C ASP A 110 -3.81 24.09 6.03
N ASN A 111 -4.99 23.46 6.17
CA ASN A 111 -5.31 22.12 5.71
C ASN A 111 -4.44 21.00 6.35
N VAL A 112 -3.99 21.20 7.58
CA VAL A 112 -3.40 20.11 8.36
C VAL A 112 -4.52 19.13 8.69
N SER A 113 -4.33 17.87 8.35
CA SER A 113 -5.29 16.81 8.67
C SER A 113 -4.89 16.09 9.95
N LEU A 114 -5.88 15.74 10.75
CA LEU A 114 -5.73 14.95 11.95
C LEU A 114 -6.65 13.74 11.90
N GLY A 115 -6.12 12.56 12.11
CA GLY A 115 -6.91 11.35 12.07
C GLY A 115 -6.43 10.26 13.01
N GLY A 116 -7.24 9.23 13.10
CA GLY A 116 -6.88 8.03 13.83
C GLY A 116 -7.67 6.84 13.33
N ARG A 117 -7.13 5.66 13.55
CA ARG A 117 -7.79 4.40 13.20
C ARG A 117 -7.53 3.35 14.26
N LEU A 118 -8.52 2.50 14.44
CA LEU A 118 -8.44 1.26 15.22
C LEU A 118 -8.59 0.11 14.25
N TYR A 119 -7.76 -0.91 14.38
CA TYR A 119 -7.81 -2.06 13.49
C TYR A 119 -7.57 -3.38 14.22
N LEU A 120 -8.17 -4.41 13.66
CA LEU A 120 -7.97 -5.81 14.00
C LEU A 120 -7.55 -6.53 12.73
N ASP A 121 -6.47 -7.28 12.82
CA ASP A 121 -5.93 -8.05 11.70
C ASP A 121 -5.61 -9.47 12.18
N LYS A 122 -6.11 -10.46 11.45
CA LYS A 122 -5.77 -11.86 11.64
C LYS A 122 -5.16 -12.36 10.34
N TYR A 123 -3.94 -12.84 10.41
CA TYR A 123 -3.27 -13.57 9.34
C TYR A 123 -3.11 -15.03 9.77
N ASP A 124 -3.41 -15.97 8.86
CA ASP A 124 -3.32 -17.41 9.06
C ASP A 124 -2.53 -18.02 7.91
N GLY A 125 -1.28 -18.37 8.18
CA GLY A 125 -0.38 -18.93 7.18
C GLY A 125 -0.67 -20.39 6.84
N ASP A 126 -1.47 -21.13 7.64
CA ASP A 126 -1.87 -22.51 7.31
C ASP A 126 -2.74 -22.54 6.04
N ASP A 127 -3.49 -21.46 5.78
CA ASP A 127 -4.35 -21.32 4.60
C ASP A 127 -3.63 -20.64 3.42
N ASP A 128 -2.33 -20.32 3.55
CA ASP A 128 -1.52 -19.62 2.55
C ASP A 128 -0.36 -20.49 2.06
N GLU A 129 -0.54 -21.15 0.93
CA GLU A 129 0.47 -22.05 0.33
C GLU A 129 1.78 -21.32 -0.07
N ASP A 130 1.72 -19.99 -0.26
CA ASP A 130 2.84 -19.18 -0.72
C ASP A 130 3.70 -18.61 0.42
N VAL A 131 3.36 -18.87 1.68
CA VAL A 131 4.05 -18.32 2.84
C VAL A 131 4.29 -19.41 3.89
N VAL A 132 5.26 -19.17 4.76
CA VAL A 132 5.56 -20.07 5.89
C VAL A 132 4.44 -20.11 6.92
N ASP A 133 4.25 -21.27 7.56
CA ASP A 133 3.18 -21.53 8.52
C ASP A 133 3.36 -20.74 9.81
N TYR A 134 2.59 -19.69 9.99
CA TYR A 134 2.45 -18.98 11.25
C TYR A 134 1.09 -18.27 11.32
N THR A 135 0.63 -18.01 12.52
CA THR A 135 -0.56 -17.19 12.75
C THR A 135 -0.15 -15.88 13.44
N ASN A 136 -0.66 -14.77 12.93
CA ASN A 136 -0.48 -13.45 13.54
C ASN A 136 -1.85 -12.80 13.81
N HIS A 137 -2.10 -12.48 15.07
CA HIS A 137 -3.27 -11.71 15.47
C HIS A 137 -2.79 -10.35 15.97
N THR A 138 -3.21 -9.30 15.30
CA THR A 138 -2.82 -7.94 15.61
C THR A 138 -4.03 -7.08 15.94
N CYS A 139 -3.92 -6.30 17.00
CA CYS A 139 -4.86 -5.25 17.37
C CYS A 139 -4.07 -3.96 17.53
N GLY A 140 -4.47 -2.90 16.85
CA GLY A 140 -3.72 -1.67 16.87
C GLY A 140 -4.57 -0.41 16.83
N ALA A 141 -3.95 0.68 17.25
CA ALA A 141 -4.44 2.04 17.11
C ALA A 141 -3.37 2.90 16.48
N THR A 142 -3.73 3.72 15.52
CA THR A 142 -2.81 4.66 14.87
C THR A 142 -3.40 6.06 14.89
N PHE A 143 -2.59 7.04 15.18
CA PHE A 143 -2.88 8.45 15.10
C PHE A 143 -2.05 9.05 13.98
N ASN A 144 -2.66 9.84 13.11
CA ASN A 144 -2.05 10.38 11.90
C ASN A 144 -2.16 11.89 11.87
N LEU A 145 -1.06 12.57 11.56
CA LEU A 145 -1.00 14.01 11.31
C LEU A 145 -0.47 14.23 9.90
N GLY A 146 -1.33 14.76 9.02
CA GLY A 146 -0.99 15.06 7.64
C GLY A 146 -0.77 16.55 7.44
N TYR A 147 0.35 16.93 6.83
CA TYR A 147 0.73 18.29 6.56
C TYR A 147 1.00 18.51 5.06
N PRO A 148 0.20 19.35 4.36
CA PRO A 148 0.47 19.74 2.99
C PRO A 148 1.58 20.79 2.96
N ILE A 149 2.75 20.45 2.42
CA ILE A 149 3.86 21.41 2.24
C ILE A 149 3.55 22.33 1.04
N SER A 150 2.97 21.75 -0.02
CA SER A 150 2.55 22.45 -1.23
C SER A 150 1.40 21.67 -1.91
N GLU A 151 0.93 22.14 -3.06
CA GLU A 151 -0.11 21.48 -3.87
C GLU A 151 0.29 20.04 -4.30
N THR A 152 1.60 19.77 -4.37
CA THR A 152 2.13 18.47 -4.83
C THR A 152 2.90 17.71 -3.76
N TRP A 153 3.26 18.35 -2.65
CA TRP A 153 4.05 17.74 -1.58
C TRP A 153 3.23 17.58 -0.31
N PHE A 154 3.24 16.39 0.23
CA PHE A 154 2.50 16.02 1.42
C PHE A 154 3.37 15.20 2.38
N VAL A 155 3.28 15.48 3.67
CA VAL A 155 3.97 14.75 4.73
C VAL A 155 2.96 14.17 5.71
N ASN A 156 3.16 12.92 6.11
CA ASN A 156 2.40 12.27 7.16
C ASN A 156 3.32 11.85 8.32
N TYR A 157 2.88 12.11 9.53
CA TYR A 157 3.43 11.57 10.76
C TYR A 157 2.44 10.58 11.35
N ASN A 158 2.92 9.40 11.71
CA ASN A 158 2.08 8.33 12.24
C ASN A 158 2.61 7.91 13.63
N LEU A 159 1.72 7.84 14.60
CA LEU A 159 1.99 7.30 15.93
C LEU A 159 1.11 6.08 16.12
N GLY A 160 1.70 4.92 16.36
CA GLY A 160 0.97 3.66 16.50
C GLY A 160 1.24 2.97 17.83
N ILE A 161 0.24 2.30 18.33
CA ILE A 161 0.37 1.27 19.36
C ILE A 161 -0.23 -0.02 18.81
N GLU A 162 0.52 -1.10 18.89
CA GLU A 162 0.14 -2.38 18.29
C GLU A 162 0.44 -3.51 19.26
N LYS A 163 -0.55 -4.36 19.48
CA LYS A 163 -0.40 -5.61 20.21
C LYS A 163 -0.52 -6.75 19.23
N SER A 164 0.53 -7.54 19.10
CA SER A 164 0.60 -8.71 18.23
C SER A 164 0.73 -9.98 19.04
N LYS A 165 0.10 -11.06 18.55
CA LYS A 165 0.27 -12.41 19.06
C LYS A 165 0.71 -13.31 17.91
N ILE A 166 1.97 -13.71 17.93
CA ILE A 166 2.57 -14.58 16.92
C ILE A 166 2.61 -16.01 17.45
N LYS A 167 2.16 -16.95 16.63
CA LYS A 167 2.18 -18.37 16.93
C LYS A 167 2.78 -19.10 15.73
N ASN A 168 3.70 -20.02 16.01
CA ASN A 168 4.16 -20.99 15.01
C ASN A 168 3.17 -22.17 14.98
N ASN A 169 2.67 -22.52 13.81
CA ASN A 169 1.61 -23.54 13.64
C ASN A 169 2.13 -24.99 13.55
N GLY A 170 3.37 -25.23 13.92
CA GLY A 170 3.92 -26.58 14.08
C GLY A 170 5.10 -26.91 13.20
N THR A 171 5.18 -26.40 11.98
CA THR A 171 6.33 -26.63 11.11
C THR A 171 7.42 -25.60 11.42
N ARG A 172 8.53 -26.10 11.99
CA ARG A 172 9.65 -25.24 12.40
C ARG A 172 10.62 -25.00 11.25
N PHE A 173 10.91 -23.74 10.98
CA PHE A 173 11.94 -23.32 10.03
C PHE A 173 12.98 -22.44 10.73
N GLU A 174 14.22 -22.45 10.25
CA GLU A 174 15.37 -21.85 10.93
C GLU A 174 15.16 -20.36 11.23
N GLN A 175 14.58 -19.60 10.28
CA GLN A 175 14.35 -18.17 10.45
C GLN A 175 13.34 -17.87 11.56
N SER A 176 12.30 -18.70 11.73
CA SER A 176 11.37 -18.59 12.85
C SER A 176 12.01 -19.00 14.16
N ASP A 177 12.82 -20.07 14.16
CA ASP A 177 13.54 -20.52 15.35
C ASP A 177 14.50 -19.45 15.88
N VAL A 178 15.26 -18.78 15.00
CA VAL A 178 16.11 -17.64 15.38
C VAL A 178 15.30 -16.53 16.03
N PHE A 179 14.17 -16.19 15.45
CA PHE A 179 13.28 -15.16 16.01
C PHE A 179 12.70 -15.58 17.36
N PHE A 180 12.08 -16.75 17.46
CA PHE A 180 11.46 -17.20 18.71
C PHE A 180 12.50 -17.40 19.83
N ASN A 181 13.68 -17.93 19.55
CA ASN A 181 14.75 -18.06 20.53
C ASN A 181 15.24 -16.70 21.09
N MET A 182 15.09 -15.63 20.34
CA MET A 182 15.44 -14.28 20.79
C MET A 182 14.43 -13.75 21.82
N TYR A 183 13.14 -14.08 21.67
CA TYR A 183 12.05 -13.51 22.47
C TYR A 183 11.39 -14.49 23.42
N SER A 184 11.53 -15.81 23.22
CA SER A 184 10.93 -16.86 24.05
C SER A 184 11.94 -17.98 24.33
N LYS A 185 11.86 -18.58 25.52
CA LYS A 185 12.62 -19.79 25.83
C LYS A 185 12.02 -21.05 25.23
N ASP A 186 10.78 -20.98 24.75
CA ASP A 186 10.04 -22.09 24.17
C ASP A 186 9.52 -21.67 22.77
N PRO A 187 10.19 -22.08 21.69
CA PRO A 187 9.80 -21.72 20.32
C PRO A 187 8.49 -22.37 19.85
N THR A 188 7.90 -23.28 20.65
CA THR A 188 6.60 -23.91 20.33
C THR A 188 5.42 -23.09 20.85
N ARG A 189 5.66 -22.05 21.64
CA ARG A 189 4.64 -21.21 22.24
C ARG A 189 4.38 -19.95 21.44
N SER A 190 3.16 -19.45 21.57
CA SER A 190 2.82 -18.11 21.10
C SER A 190 3.54 -17.04 21.92
N VAL A 191 4.01 -16.00 21.26
CA VAL A 191 4.63 -14.82 21.89
C VAL A 191 3.74 -13.60 21.64
N ASN A 192 3.54 -12.80 22.68
CA ASN A 192 2.82 -11.53 22.58
C ASN A 192 3.85 -10.39 22.58
N PHE A 193 3.59 -9.39 21.75
CA PHE A 193 4.39 -8.19 21.65
C PHE A 193 3.51 -6.96 21.80
N LEU A 194 4.04 -5.95 22.45
CA LEU A 194 3.45 -4.61 22.49
C LEU A 194 4.47 -3.62 21.92
N ASP A 195 4.15 -3.06 20.77
CA ASP A 195 5.03 -2.16 20.05
C ASP A 195 4.42 -0.78 19.90
N TYR A 196 5.25 0.24 20.10
CA TYR A 196 4.95 1.63 19.82
C TYR A 196 5.69 2.02 18.55
N LYS A 197 4.94 2.34 17.50
CA LYS A 197 5.47 2.60 16.15
C LYS A 197 5.46 4.09 15.85
N LEU A 198 6.54 4.57 15.26
CA LEU A 198 6.66 5.89 14.67
C LEU A 198 6.75 5.73 13.17
N GLY A 199 5.90 6.43 12.43
CA GLY A 199 5.91 6.46 10.98
C GLY A 199 6.10 7.87 10.45
N PHE A 200 6.80 7.97 9.34
CA PHE A 200 7.00 9.20 8.57
C PHE A 200 6.89 8.86 7.10
N ASP A 201 6.00 9.57 6.40
CA ASP A 201 5.83 9.43 4.97
C ASP A 201 5.95 10.81 4.31
N ILE A 202 6.71 10.89 3.24
CA ILE A 202 6.73 12.06 2.36
C ILE A 202 6.32 11.64 0.96
N THR A 203 5.34 12.33 0.40
CA THR A 203 4.82 12.04 -0.94
C THR A 203 4.88 13.31 -1.79
N HIS A 204 5.47 13.18 -2.97
CA HIS A 204 5.29 14.10 -4.08
C HIS A 204 4.34 13.49 -5.11
N ASN A 205 3.35 14.24 -5.58
CA ASN A 205 2.39 13.77 -6.57
C ASN A 205 2.05 14.89 -7.55
N SER A 206 2.50 14.75 -8.79
CA SER A 206 2.21 15.65 -9.91
C SER A 206 1.49 14.95 -11.06
N LEU A 207 0.80 13.83 -10.78
CA LEU A 207 0.06 13.07 -11.78
C LEU A 207 -1.13 13.88 -12.32
N ASP A 208 -1.34 13.79 -13.64
CA ASP A 208 -2.46 14.45 -14.34
C ASP A 208 -3.83 13.86 -13.97
N LYS A 209 -3.89 12.57 -13.62
CA LYS A 209 -5.13 11.84 -13.30
C LYS A 209 -4.91 10.85 -12.16
N GLY A 210 -5.97 10.60 -11.39
CA GLY A 210 -5.94 9.57 -10.33
C GLY A 210 -6.05 8.15 -10.87
N VAL A 211 -6.76 7.97 -11.99
CA VAL A 211 -6.92 6.68 -12.67
C VAL A 211 -6.31 6.79 -14.06
N PHE A 212 -5.49 5.81 -14.42
CA PHE A 212 -4.76 5.77 -15.70
C PHE A 212 -4.01 7.06 -16.01
N PRO A 213 -3.07 7.48 -15.15
CA PRO A 213 -2.24 8.65 -15.42
C PRO A 213 -1.53 8.52 -16.76
N THR A 214 -1.35 9.65 -17.45
CA THR A 214 -0.66 9.71 -18.73
C THR A 214 0.58 10.60 -18.69
N SER A 215 0.67 11.48 -17.70
CA SER A 215 1.80 12.37 -17.50
C SER A 215 2.05 12.68 -16.03
N GLY A 216 3.25 13.14 -15.72
CA GLY A 216 3.65 13.50 -14.38
C GLY A 216 4.35 12.37 -13.63
N ASN A 217 4.53 12.56 -12.34
CA ASN A 217 5.22 11.59 -11.50
C ASN A 217 4.68 11.57 -10.07
N LYS A 218 4.90 10.44 -9.38
CA LYS A 218 4.62 10.27 -7.97
C LYS A 218 5.80 9.58 -7.30
N GLN A 219 6.29 10.17 -6.20
CA GLN A 219 7.30 9.56 -5.34
C GLN A 219 6.78 9.49 -3.92
N THR A 220 7.04 8.38 -3.25
CA THR A 220 6.71 8.20 -1.83
C THR A 220 7.92 7.60 -1.14
N VAL A 221 8.34 8.21 -0.04
CA VAL A 221 9.33 7.65 0.88
C VAL A 221 8.66 7.45 2.22
N SER A 222 8.74 6.24 2.73
CA SER A 222 8.15 5.83 4.01
C SER A 222 9.22 5.30 4.94
N LEU A 223 9.18 5.73 6.18
CA LEU A 223 10.00 5.24 7.28
C LEU A 223 9.11 4.83 8.44
N THR A 224 9.25 3.62 8.91
CA THR A 224 8.58 3.14 10.13
C THR A 224 9.64 2.59 11.07
N ALA A 225 9.56 2.95 12.34
CA ALA A 225 10.42 2.42 13.38
C ALA A 225 9.62 2.17 14.66
N THR A 226 9.99 1.12 15.38
CA THR A 226 9.50 0.92 16.75
C THR A 226 10.25 1.83 17.71
N THR A 227 9.65 2.18 18.84
CA THR A 227 10.32 3.00 19.86
C THR A 227 11.18 2.13 20.80
N PRO A 228 12.11 2.71 21.57
CA PRO A 228 12.90 1.96 22.55
C PRO A 228 12.11 1.28 23.67
N ASN A 229 10.84 1.64 23.86
CA ASN A 229 9.93 1.03 24.86
C ASN A 229 9.08 -0.11 24.29
N SER A 230 9.26 -0.44 23.01
CA SER A 230 8.62 -1.57 22.36
C SER A 230 9.26 -2.89 22.77
N ASP A 231 8.54 -3.98 22.59
CA ASP A 231 9.08 -5.33 22.79
C ASP A 231 10.02 -5.74 21.66
N MET A 232 9.76 -5.26 20.43
CA MET A 232 10.62 -5.48 19.26
C MET A 232 11.25 -4.15 18.80
N HIS A 233 12.54 -4.19 18.39
CA HIS A 233 13.29 -2.99 18.03
C HIS A 233 13.81 -3.08 16.60
N TYR A 234 13.00 -2.57 15.66
CA TYR A 234 13.34 -2.58 14.24
C TYR A 234 12.85 -1.33 13.52
N TYR A 235 13.35 -1.15 12.32
CA TYR A 235 12.90 -0.13 11.40
C TYR A 235 12.73 -0.69 10.00
N LYS A 236 11.86 -0.06 9.21
CA LYS A 236 11.66 -0.31 7.77
C LYS A 236 11.66 1.01 7.04
N ALA A 237 12.38 1.07 5.94
CA ALA A 237 12.38 2.18 5.01
C ALA A 237 12.04 1.68 3.61
N THR A 238 11.14 2.38 2.93
CA THR A 238 10.78 2.10 1.54
C THR A 238 10.77 3.39 0.74
N ALA A 239 11.14 3.30 -0.53
CA ALA A 239 10.95 4.37 -1.48
C ALA A 239 10.33 3.80 -2.75
N GLU A 240 9.35 4.51 -3.28
CA GLU A 240 8.57 4.12 -4.45
C GLU A 240 8.45 5.29 -5.41
N THR A 241 8.54 5.02 -6.70
CA THR A 241 8.46 6.04 -7.74
C THR A 241 7.68 5.56 -8.94
N TYR A 242 6.88 6.46 -9.51
CA TYR A 242 6.16 6.29 -10.76
C TYR A 242 6.41 7.51 -11.64
N HIS A 243 6.74 7.28 -12.91
CA HIS A 243 6.92 8.30 -13.93
C HIS A 243 6.13 7.94 -15.17
N TYR A 244 5.39 8.88 -15.71
CA TYR A 244 4.57 8.74 -16.91
C TYR A 244 5.00 9.76 -17.93
N PHE A 245 5.39 9.28 -19.12
CA PHE A 245 5.90 10.07 -20.22
C PHE A 245 4.98 9.87 -21.42
N PRO A 246 4.12 10.84 -21.76
CA PRO A 246 3.34 10.78 -22.99
C PRO A 246 4.28 10.84 -24.19
N ILE A 247 4.10 9.93 -25.13
CA ILE A 247 4.95 9.85 -26.34
C ILE A 247 4.33 10.63 -27.49
N ASP A 248 3.00 10.72 -27.51
CA ASP A 248 2.22 11.45 -28.50
C ASP A 248 1.39 12.58 -27.89
N LEU A 249 0.92 13.50 -28.74
CA LEU A 249 0.13 14.66 -28.32
C LEU A 249 -1.26 14.30 -27.76
N TYR A 250 -1.79 13.15 -28.12
CA TYR A 250 -3.11 12.68 -27.66
C TYR A 250 -3.03 11.84 -26.39
N HIS A 251 -1.80 11.56 -25.91
CA HIS A 251 -1.54 10.71 -24.76
C HIS A 251 -2.11 9.27 -24.89
N GLU A 252 -2.18 8.77 -26.13
CA GLU A 252 -2.59 7.39 -26.41
C GLU A 252 -1.45 6.40 -26.15
N TYR A 253 -0.20 6.85 -26.41
CA TYR A 253 1.01 6.09 -26.11
C TYR A 253 1.73 6.71 -24.92
N VAL A 254 1.93 5.93 -23.88
CA VAL A 254 2.59 6.40 -22.66
C VAL A 254 3.70 5.42 -22.28
N PHE A 255 4.90 5.94 -22.09
CA PHE A 255 5.97 5.16 -21.48
C PHE A 255 5.95 5.38 -19.97
N THR A 256 5.91 4.28 -19.21
CA THR A 256 5.86 4.32 -17.75
C THR A 256 7.08 3.64 -17.17
N VAL A 257 7.70 4.27 -16.19
CA VAL A 257 8.74 3.67 -15.37
C VAL A 257 8.27 3.71 -13.93
N ARG A 258 8.30 2.57 -13.26
CA ARG A 258 8.05 2.48 -11.82
C ARG A 258 9.16 1.71 -11.14
N GLY A 259 9.47 2.07 -9.93
CA GLY A 259 10.48 1.40 -9.12
C GLY A 259 10.16 1.45 -7.66
N ARG A 260 10.62 0.44 -6.94
CA ARG A 260 10.45 0.34 -5.49
C ARG A 260 11.70 -0.28 -4.88
N ILE A 261 12.15 0.29 -3.78
CA ILE A 261 13.25 -0.24 -2.98
C ILE A 261 12.82 -0.29 -1.52
N GLY A 262 13.39 -1.21 -0.77
CA GLY A 262 13.14 -1.29 0.66
C GLY A 262 14.27 -1.94 1.41
N TYR A 263 14.41 -1.50 2.67
CA TYR A 263 15.36 -2.06 3.62
C TYR A 263 14.78 -1.99 5.04
N GLY A 264 14.98 -3.05 5.80
CA GLY A 264 14.61 -3.08 7.21
C GLY A 264 15.60 -3.89 8.04
N ASN A 265 15.77 -3.51 9.31
CA ASN A 265 16.65 -4.27 10.22
C ASN A 265 16.35 -3.93 11.69
N GLY A 266 16.81 -4.77 12.60
CA GLY A 266 16.84 -4.44 14.02
C GLY A 266 17.90 -3.40 14.34
N TYR A 267 17.64 -2.55 15.34
CA TYR A 267 18.58 -1.49 15.74
C TYR A 267 19.12 -1.66 17.18
N ARG A 268 18.66 -2.67 17.91
CA ARG A 268 19.09 -2.95 19.30
C ARG A 268 19.67 -4.35 19.41
N SER A 269 20.28 -4.66 20.55
CA SER A 269 20.73 -6.01 20.88
C SER A 269 19.98 -6.52 22.11
N LYS A 270 19.55 -7.79 22.06
CA LYS A 270 18.90 -8.50 23.13
C LYS A 270 19.70 -9.75 23.47
N ASN A 271 20.05 -9.93 24.73
CA ASN A 271 20.89 -11.05 25.18
C ASN A 271 22.23 -11.20 24.42
N GLY A 272 22.83 -10.07 24.00
CA GLY A 272 24.10 -10.07 23.24
C GLY A 272 23.94 -10.38 21.74
N VAL A 273 22.73 -10.68 21.26
CA VAL A 273 22.42 -10.90 19.84
C VAL A 273 21.72 -9.67 19.29
N ARG A 274 22.13 -9.20 18.11
CA ARG A 274 21.47 -8.09 17.43
C ARG A 274 20.06 -8.49 17.03
N GLU A 275 19.07 -7.69 17.40
CA GLU A 275 17.70 -7.88 16.98
C GLU A 275 17.59 -7.77 15.43
N ILE A 276 16.60 -8.42 14.89
CA ILE A 276 16.40 -8.52 13.44
C ILE A 276 15.02 -7.95 13.08
N LEU A 277 14.83 -7.62 11.81
CA LEU A 277 13.48 -7.43 11.29
C LEU A 277 12.71 -8.74 11.51
N PRO A 278 11.53 -8.72 12.16
CA PRO A 278 10.73 -9.93 12.34
C PRO A 278 10.42 -10.60 10.99
N PHE A 279 10.47 -11.93 10.93
CA PHE A 279 10.25 -12.67 9.68
C PHE A 279 8.88 -12.39 9.06
N PHE A 280 7.85 -12.16 9.87
CA PHE A 280 6.49 -11.82 9.43
C PHE A 280 6.35 -10.35 8.94
N ASP A 281 7.37 -9.52 9.13
CA ASP A 281 7.50 -8.16 8.61
C ASP A 281 8.51 -8.07 7.45
N ASN A 282 9.09 -9.19 7.02
CA ASN A 282 9.97 -9.25 5.86
C ASN A 282 9.25 -8.74 4.60
N PHE A 283 10.03 -8.21 3.67
CA PHE A 283 9.53 -7.93 2.33
C PHE A 283 9.34 -9.23 1.56
N SER A 284 8.33 -9.25 0.70
CA SER A 284 8.05 -10.35 -0.23
C SER A 284 8.05 -9.84 -1.67
N LEU A 285 8.30 -10.72 -2.63
CA LEU A 285 8.39 -10.38 -4.04
C LEU A 285 7.83 -11.50 -4.92
N GLY A 286 7.15 -11.12 -6.00
CA GLY A 286 6.36 -11.97 -6.89
C GLY A 286 4.89 -11.57 -6.89
N GLY A 287 4.11 -12.09 -7.85
CA GLY A 287 2.68 -11.85 -7.95
C GLY A 287 2.30 -10.83 -9.03
N SER A 288 1.03 -10.50 -9.05
CA SER A 288 0.38 -9.76 -10.14
C SER A 288 0.74 -8.28 -10.22
N GLU A 289 1.26 -7.69 -9.14
CA GLU A 289 1.58 -6.25 -9.06
C GLU A 289 3.05 -5.96 -9.36
N TRP A 290 3.95 -6.69 -8.69
CA TRP A 290 5.39 -6.55 -8.80
C TRP A 290 6.02 -7.88 -9.18
N MET A 291 6.85 -7.92 -10.19
CA MET A 291 7.47 -9.14 -10.71
C MET A 291 6.45 -10.15 -11.29
N ARG A 292 5.58 -9.67 -12.17
CA ARG A 292 4.62 -10.51 -12.92
C ARG A 292 5.34 -11.62 -13.68
N GLY A 293 4.71 -12.79 -13.79
CA GLY A 293 5.35 -14.00 -14.34
C GLY A 293 6.00 -14.90 -13.29
N PHE A 294 6.00 -14.47 -12.03
CA PHE A 294 6.36 -15.25 -10.86
C PHE A 294 5.16 -15.35 -9.92
N SER A 295 4.98 -16.48 -9.27
CA SER A 295 3.94 -16.68 -8.27
C SER A 295 4.12 -15.72 -7.10
N ARG A 296 3.05 -15.42 -6.39
CA ARG A 296 3.08 -14.56 -5.21
C ARG A 296 4.11 -15.06 -4.20
N ASN A 297 4.89 -14.18 -3.61
CA ASN A 297 5.92 -14.46 -2.60
C ASN A 297 6.95 -15.53 -3.01
N SER A 298 7.10 -15.83 -4.30
CA SER A 298 7.96 -16.93 -4.76
C SER A 298 9.44 -16.54 -4.93
N ILE A 299 9.77 -15.27 -4.85
CA ILE A 299 11.13 -14.76 -5.04
C ILE A 299 11.80 -14.48 -3.70
N GLY A 300 13.05 -14.89 -3.53
CA GLY A 300 13.90 -14.53 -2.40
C GLY A 300 14.31 -15.71 -1.53
N PRO A 301 14.74 -15.43 -0.28
CA PRO A 301 15.14 -16.44 0.69
C PRO A 301 14.07 -17.49 0.96
N ARG A 302 14.49 -18.74 1.00
CA ARG A 302 13.60 -19.88 1.27
C ARG A 302 13.59 -20.23 2.75
N ALA A 303 12.48 -20.79 3.22
CA ALA A 303 12.39 -21.34 4.55
C ALA A 303 13.29 -22.59 4.65
N LEU A 304 14.08 -22.66 5.72
CA LEU A 304 14.94 -23.77 6.03
C LEU A 304 14.27 -24.64 7.08
N TYR A 305 13.64 -25.73 6.64
CA TYR A 305 12.93 -26.63 7.53
C TYR A 305 13.88 -27.64 8.18
N LYS A 306 13.68 -27.91 9.46
CA LYS A 306 14.48 -28.86 10.22
C LYS A 306 14.02 -30.30 9.93
N TYR A 307 14.99 -31.18 9.66
CA TYR A 307 14.69 -32.60 9.58
C TYR A 307 14.23 -33.14 10.94
N PRO A 308 13.18 -34.02 10.99
CA PRO A 308 12.66 -34.53 12.27
C PRO A 308 13.65 -35.39 13.07
N ILE A 309 14.59 -36.03 12.41
CA ILE A 309 15.44 -37.09 12.99
C ILE A 309 16.90 -36.65 13.14
N ILE A 310 17.36 -35.73 12.29
CA ILE A 310 18.76 -35.27 12.27
C ILE A 310 18.82 -33.76 12.52
N ASP A 311 19.89 -33.31 13.14
CA ASP A 311 20.08 -31.87 13.39
C ASP A 311 20.64 -31.17 12.15
N ALA A 312 19.81 -31.15 11.09
CA ALA A 312 20.10 -30.53 9.81
C ALA A 312 18.85 -29.84 9.28
N TYR A 313 19.06 -28.85 8.40
CA TYR A 313 17.96 -28.15 7.71
C TYR A 313 18.00 -28.48 6.22
N TYR A 314 16.84 -28.42 5.60
CA TYR A 314 16.69 -28.47 4.14
C TYR A 314 15.95 -27.25 3.63
N GLU A 315 16.29 -26.80 2.44
CA GLU A 315 15.66 -25.68 1.78
C GLU A 315 14.31 -26.10 1.18
N SER A 316 13.25 -25.34 1.50
CA SER A 316 11.91 -25.58 0.97
C SER A 316 11.66 -24.78 -0.32
N SER A 317 10.53 -25.01 -0.97
CA SER A 317 10.02 -24.16 -2.06
C SER A 317 9.41 -22.85 -1.55
N THR A 318 9.02 -22.77 -0.26
CA THR A 318 8.31 -21.64 0.32
C THR A 318 9.28 -20.50 0.67
N SER A 319 8.98 -19.29 0.22
CA SER A 319 9.76 -18.11 0.58
C SER A 319 9.42 -17.59 1.98
N VAL A 320 10.43 -17.15 2.72
CA VAL A 320 10.29 -16.44 3.99
C VAL A 320 10.43 -14.93 3.82
N GLY A 321 10.63 -14.48 2.58
CA GLY A 321 10.93 -13.10 2.29
C GLY A 321 12.35 -12.69 2.67
N GLY A 322 12.63 -11.40 2.59
CA GLY A 322 13.94 -10.83 2.90
C GLY A 322 13.81 -9.44 3.53
N ASN A 323 14.93 -8.92 4.02
CA ASN A 323 14.95 -7.61 4.64
C ASN A 323 15.42 -6.48 3.71
N ALA A 324 15.77 -6.81 2.46
CA ALA A 324 16.17 -5.84 1.46
C ALA A 324 15.70 -6.28 0.07
N PHE A 325 15.18 -5.33 -0.72
CA PHE A 325 14.72 -5.60 -2.07
C PHE A 325 14.82 -4.37 -2.97
N TRP A 326 14.79 -4.60 -4.26
CA TRP A 326 14.47 -3.60 -5.27
C TRP A 326 13.63 -4.22 -6.38
N THR A 327 12.77 -3.39 -6.99
CA THR A 327 12.03 -3.73 -8.21
C THR A 327 12.03 -2.55 -9.16
N ALA A 328 12.02 -2.85 -10.44
CA ALA A 328 11.87 -1.87 -11.51
C ALA A 328 10.98 -2.45 -12.60
N THR A 329 10.06 -1.63 -13.09
CA THR A 329 9.17 -1.96 -14.19
C THR A 329 9.24 -0.88 -15.25
N ALA A 330 9.38 -1.28 -16.50
CA ALA A 330 9.18 -0.42 -17.66
C ALA A 330 7.93 -0.91 -18.40
N GLU A 331 6.97 -0.02 -18.65
CA GLU A 331 5.74 -0.34 -19.38
C GLU A 331 5.56 0.60 -20.56
N PHE A 332 5.13 0.05 -21.66
CA PHE A 332 4.68 0.80 -22.82
C PHE A 332 3.18 0.60 -22.99
N VAL A 333 2.44 1.66 -22.66
CA VAL A 333 0.98 1.70 -22.81
C VAL A 333 0.68 1.92 -24.30
N ILE A 334 -0.25 1.14 -24.81
CA ILE A 334 -0.71 1.18 -26.19
C ILE A 334 -2.22 1.35 -26.26
N PRO A 335 -2.76 1.95 -27.34
CA PRO A 335 -4.19 1.98 -27.56
C PRO A 335 -4.76 0.56 -27.56
N THR A 336 -5.79 0.33 -26.76
CA THR A 336 -6.43 -1.00 -26.67
C THR A 336 -7.20 -1.28 -27.95
N PRO A 337 -6.84 -2.31 -28.72
CA PRO A 337 -7.55 -2.62 -29.95
C PRO A 337 -8.97 -3.11 -29.65
N LEU A 338 -9.88 -2.94 -30.62
CA LEU A 338 -11.28 -3.43 -30.58
C LEU A 338 -12.16 -2.84 -29.47
N VAL A 339 -11.71 -1.79 -28.80
CA VAL A 339 -12.49 -1.07 -27.80
C VAL A 339 -13.15 0.14 -28.43
N ALA A 340 -14.48 0.25 -28.25
CA ALA A 340 -15.24 1.41 -28.74
C ALA A 340 -14.77 2.70 -28.03
N GLU A 341 -14.81 3.84 -28.74
CA GLU A 341 -14.37 5.15 -28.25
C GLU A 341 -14.91 5.51 -26.86
N ALA A 342 -16.17 5.17 -26.59
CA ALA A 342 -16.84 5.44 -25.31
C ALA A 342 -16.18 4.74 -24.10
N TYR A 343 -15.41 3.66 -24.31
CA TYR A 343 -14.78 2.89 -23.26
C TYR A 343 -13.25 3.00 -23.23
N LYS A 344 -12.64 3.71 -24.16
CA LYS A 344 -11.17 3.87 -24.22
C LYS A 344 -10.59 4.46 -22.94
N SER A 345 -11.29 5.35 -22.26
CA SER A 345 -10.84 5.95 -21.00
C SER A 345 -10.91 4.99 -19.80
N SER A 346 -11.62 3.88 -19.92
CA SER A 346 -11.79 2.88 -18.87
C SER A 346 -10.91 1.64 -19.04
N VAL A 347 -10.20 1.52 -20.17
CA VAL A 347 -9.36 0.36 -20.49
C VAL A 347 -7.93 0.79 -20.79
N ARG A 348 -6.95 0.07 -20.26
CA ARG A 348 -5.53 0.30 -20.50
C ARG A 348 -4.85 -1.02 -20.86
N SER A 349 -4.14 -1.04 -21.98
CA SER A 349 -3.28 -2.15 -22.39
C SER A 349 -1.81 -1.70 -22.33
N ALA A 350 -0.94 -2.58 -21.91
CA ALA A 350 0.49 -2.29 -21.85
C ALA A 350 1.33 -3.54 -22.10
N VAL A 351 2.48 -3.36 -22.74
CA VAL A 351 3.58 -4.33 -22.75
C VAL A 351 4.54 -3.92 -21.64
N PHE A 352 5.03 -4.87 -20.86
CA PHE A 352 5.89 -4.58 -19.73
C PHE A 352 7.14 -5.45 -19.67
N PHE A 353 8.13 -4.92 -19.00
CA PHE A 353 9.34 -5.61 -18.56
C PHE A 353 9.51 -5.35 -17.05
N ASP A 354 9.58 -6.41 -16.27
CA ASP A 354 9.81 -6.34 -14.82
C ASP A 354 11.19 -6.89 -14.49
N ALA A 355 11.86 -6.28 -13.52
CA ALA A 355 13.13 -6.73 -12.95
C ALA A 355 13.13 -6.49 -11.45
N GLY A 356 13.73 -7.42 -10.67
CA GLY A 356 13.82 -7.24 -9.23
C GLY A 356 14.63 -8.31 -8.53
N ALA A 357 15.03 -7.99 -7.31
CA ALA A 357 15.74 -8.88 -6.41
C ALA A 357 15.26 -8.70 -4.97
N LEU A 358 15.26 -9.79 -4.22
CA LEU A 358 14.96 -9.83 -2.80
C LEU A 358 16.02 -10.70 -2.12
N TRP A 359 16.61 -10.19 -1.04
CA TRP A 359 17.66 -10.89 -0.30
C TRP A 359 17.59 -10.59 1.20
N ASP A 360 18.35 -11.36 1.99
CA ASP A 360 18.51 -11.13 3.41
C ASP A 360 19.96 -10.75 3.74
N THR A 361 20.16 -9.53 4.22
CA THR A 361 21.50 -9.05 4.61
C THR A 361 22.00 -9.67 5.92
N ARG A 362 21.16 -10.46 6.59
CA ARG A 362 21.45 -11.16 7.85
C ARG A 362 21.76 -12.64 7.64
N SER A 363 21.90 -13.07 6.40
CA SER A 363 22.04 -14.49 6.01
C SER A 363 23.14 -15.26 6.75
N LYS A 364 24.18 -14.56 7.24
CA LYS A 364 25.22 -15.15 8.10
C LYS A 364 24.70 -15.71 9.44
N MET A 365 23.46 -15.42 9.81
CA MET A 365 22.78 -15.99 10.98
C MET A 365 22.13 -17.33 10.67
N TYR A 366 22.04 -17.74 9.39
CA TYR A 366 21.38 -18.93 8.92
C TYR A 366 22.34 -19.89 8.22
N THR A 367 21.92 -21.13 8.06
CA THR A 367 22.73 -22.18 7.44
C THR A 367 23.04 -21.89 5.95
N VAL A 368 22.12 -21.20 5.26
CA VAL A 368 22.28 -20.82 3.85
C VAL A 368 22.49 -19.32 3.71
N ASP A 369 23.41 -18.92 2.85
CA ASP A 369 23.67 -17.50 2.58
C ASP A 369 22.77 -16.96 1.46
N TYR A 370 21.85 -16.07 1.82
CA TYR A 370 20.92 -15.37 0.92
C TYR A 370 21.28 -13.89 0.70
N SER A 371 22.51 -13.50 1.00
CA SER A 371 22.94 -12.10 0.96
C SER A 371 23.26 -11.56 -0.43
N ASP A 372 23.01 -12.33 -1.49
CA ASP A 372 23.37 -11.95 -2.85
C ASP A 372 22.28 -11.07 -3.55
N PRO A 373 22.46 -9.72 -3.58
CA PRO A 373 21.56 -8.83 -4.30
C PRO A 373 21.66 -8.96 -5.83
N GLY A 374 22.69 -9.64 -6.34
CA GLY A 374 22.89 -9.91 -7.76
C GLY A 374 21.99 -11.01 -8.33
N LYS A 375 21.31 -11.76 -7.47
CA LYS A 375 20.29 -12.75 -7.87
C LYS A 375 18.98 -12.08 -8.28
N TYR A 376 19.03 -11.25 -9.30
CA TYR A 376 17.82 -10.61 -9.83
C TYR A 376 17.08 -11.50 -10.83
N ARG A 377 15.76 -11.35 -10.88
CA ARG A 377 14.85 -12.00 -11.81
C ARG A 377 14.32 -11.00 -12.80
N THR A 378 13.90 -11.49 -13.96
CA THR A 378 13.25 -10.64 -14.97
C THR A 378 12.11 -11.37 -15.64
N SER A 379 11.10 -10.61 -16.03
CA SER A 379 9.98 -11.10 -16.83
C SER A 379 9.55 -10.07 -17.86
N VAL A 380 8.82 -10.52 -18.87
CA VAL A 380 8.20 -9.71 -19.92
C VAL A 380 6.76 -10.20 -20.12
N GLY A 381 5.87 -9.29 -20.43
CA GLY A 381 4.49 -9.68 -20.67
C GLY A 381 3.60 -8.57 -21.19
N PHE A 382 2.32 -8.90 -21.21
CA PHE A 382 1.23 -8.01 -21.61
C PHE A 382 0.25 -7.87 -20.44
N ALA A 383 -0.21 -6.66 -20.18
CA ALA A 383 -1.19 -6.34 -19.15
C ALA A 383 -2.40 -5.66 -19.78
N LEU A 384 -3.58 -6.02 -19.30
CA LEU A 384 -4.85 -5.39 -19.62
C LEU A 384 -5.55 -5.04 -18.31
N THR A 385 -5.91 -3.78 -18.13
CA THR A 385 -6.71 -3.31 -17.00
C THR A 385 -7.97 -2.64 -17.52
N TRP A 386 -9.10 -3.00 -16.95
CA TRP A 386 -10.40 -2.41 -17.27
C TRP A 386 -11.12 -1.97 -16.00
N MET A 387 -11.42 -0.68 -15.91
CA MET A 387 -12.29 -0.12 -14.88
C MET A 387 -13.74 -0.38 -15.24
N SER A 388 -14.24 -1.57 -14.89
CA SER A 388 -15.60 -2.00 -15.18
C SER A 388 -16.60 -1.41 -14.18
N PRO A 389 -17.92 -1.41 -14.50
CA PRO A 389 -18.94 -1.02 -13.52
C PRO A 389 -18.99 -1.90 -12.26
N MET A 390 -18.44 -3.12 -12.32
CA MET A 390 -18.35 -4.06 -11.20
C MET A 390 -17.04 -3.93 -10.41
N GLY A 391 -16.17 -3.00 -10.80
CA GLY A 391 -14.85 -2.81 -10.21
C GLY A 391 -13.71 -3.03 -11.21
N PRO A 392 -12.46 -2.82 -10.77
CA PRO A 392 -11.30 -3.03 -11.63
C PRO A 392 -11.13 -4.50 -11.98
N LEU A 393 -10.83 -4.75 -13.25
CA LEU A 393 -10.47 -6.06 -13.78
C LEU A 393 -9.05 -5.93 -14.32
N SER A 394 -8.14 -6.80 -13.91
CA SER A 394 -6.77 -6.85 -14.43
C SER A 394 -6.40 -8.26 -14.87
N PHE A 395 -5.71 -8.35 -16.00
CA PHE A 395 -5.23 -9.58 -16.58
C PHE A 395 -3.79 -9.36 -17.01
N ASN A 396 -2.91 -10.28 -16.65
CA ASN A 396 -1.51 -10.27 -17.04
C ASN A 396 -1.12 -11.61 -17.64
N ILE A 397 -0.46 -11.58 -18.78
CA ILE A 397 0.21 -12.75 -19.36
C ILE A 397 1.70 -12.43 -19.38
N ALA A 398 2.50 -13.22 -18.67
CA ALA A 398 3.90 -12.95 -18.48
C ALA A 398 4.76 -14.20 -18.62
N LYS A 399 6.00 -14.00 -19.02
CA LYS A 399 7.02 -15.03 -19.08
C LYS A 399 8.25 -14.60 -18.30
N ALA A 400 8.65 -15.43 -17.33
CA ALA A 400 9.93 -15.29 -16.67
C ALA A 400 11.06 -15.50 -17.68
N ILE A 401 11.96 -14.53 -17.82
CA ILE A 401 13.11 -14.56 -18.70
C ILE A 401 14.34 -15.06 -17.94
N LYS A 402 14.59 -14.48 -16.77
CA LYS A 402 15.66 -14.90 -15.88
C LYS A 402 15.05 -15.34 -14.55
N LYS A 403 15.29 -16.61 -14.21
CA LYS A 403 14.85 -17.25 -12.98
C LYS A 403 15.94 -18.16 -12.43
N TYR A 404 15.78 -18.60 -11.19
CA TYR A 404 16.69 -19.52 -10.52
C TYR A 404 15.95 -20.78 -10.10
N ASP A 405 16.70 -21.83 -9.77
CA ASP A 405 16.13 -23.08 -9.26
C ASP A 405 15.32 -22.80 -7.99
N GLY A 406 14.12 -23.39 -7.91
CA GLY A 406 13.17 -23.19 -6.84
C GLY A 406 12.26 -21.94 -7.00
N ASP A 407 12.48 -21.06 -8.00
CA ASP A 407 11.52 -19.99 -8.29
C ASP A 407 10.25 -20.61 -8.91
N ASP A 408 9.11 -20.30 -8.34
CA ASP A 408 7.82 -20.65 -8.90
C ASP A 408 7.34 -19.57 -9.87
N THR A 409 6.80 -20.01 -11.02
CA THR A 409 6.44 -19.10 -12.11
C THR A 409 4.99 -19.25 -12.50
N GLN A 410 4.28 -18.13 -12.59
CA GLN A 410 2.88 -18.05 -12.96
C GLN A 410 2.73 -17.20 -14.22
N GLN A 411 2.36 -17.86 -15.34
CA GLN A 411 2.28 -17.18 -16.62
C GLN A 411 1.04 -16.30 -16.78
N PHE A 412 -0.03 -16.63 -16.11
CA PHE A 412 -1.30 -15.93 -16.20
C PHE A 412 -1.78 -15.52 -14.81
N ASN A 413 -2.02 -14.22 -14.62
CA ASN A 413 -2.60 -13.69 -13.42
C ASN A 413 -3.84 -12.90 -13.79
N PHE A 414 -4.88 -13.03 -12.99
CA PHE A 414 -6.06 -12.19 -13.09
C PHE A 414 -6.49 -11.69 -11.72
N ASN A 415 -7.19 -10.57 -11.75
CA ASN A 415 -7.80 -9.99 -10.58
C ASN A 415 -9.12 -9.35 -10.98
N ILE A 416 -10.21 -9.72 -10.34
CA ILE A 416 -11.57 -9.27 -10.61
C ILE A 416 -12.12 -8.65 -9.35
N GLY A 417 -12.56 -7.39 -9.43
CA GLY A 417 -13.00 -6.62 -8.27
C GLY A 417 -11.82 -5.99 -7.53
N SER A 418 -12.06 -5.46 -6.35
CA SER A 418 -10.99 -4.95 -5.49
C SER A 418 -10.40 -6.12 -4.70
N SER A 419 -9.16 -6.48 -5.00
CA SER A 419 -8.33 -7.33 -4.15
C SER A 419 -7.41 -6.44 -3.32
N PHE A 420 -7.25 -6.75 -2.08
CA PHE A 420 -6.39 -6.04 -1.14
C PHE A 420 -5.22 -6.93 -0.71
#